data_8101ad29c3ff0a275c468a9457e0f31b
#
_entry.id   8101ad29c3ff0a275c468a9457e0f31b
#
_cell.length_a   1.000
_cell.length_b   1.000
_cell.length_c   1.000
_cell.angle_alpha   90.00
_cell.angle_beta   90.00
_cell.angle_gamma   90.00
#
_symmetry.space_group_name_H-M   'P 1'
#
loop_
_entity.id
_entity.type
_entity.pdbx_description
1 polymer ?
#
loop_
_entity_poly.entity_id
_entity_poly.type
_entity_poly.pdbx_seq_one_letter_code
_entity_poly.pdbx_strand_id
1 'polypeptide(L)'
;MPLKLQKHLPAIELLKQEHIFVMDSLRASTQDIRPLHVVVLNLMPLKITTETDLVRLLSNSPLQVELDFMKIKGHESKNTPVEHMREFYKDFDLISRDYYDGMIVTGAPVEQIAFEDVTYWDELRGIFDWSRTHVTSTLYICWAAQAGLYHFYGIPKYDLPEKKFGVFKHTVLDPHRPIFRGFDDEFYVPHSRHTEIRREDIVKVPELTLLSESERAGVYMVMSRGGREFFITGHSEYSPNTLRDEYFRDIHKGLPINLPENYFMFDDPLKPPLVRWRGHANLLFTNWLNYYVYQETPFNIEDIKNLGDIC
;
A
#
# COMPACT_ATOMS: atom_id res chain seq x y z
N MET A 1 -11.89 9.59 -14.65
CA MET A 1 -10.84 10.21 -15.47
C MET A 1 -9.52 9.55 -15.12
N PRO A 2 -8.56 9.43 -16.04
CA PRO A 2 -7.43 8.53 -15.86
C PRO A 2 -6.28 9.16 -15.09
N LEU A 3 -5.43 8.27 -14.56
CA LEU A 3 -4.20 8.57 -13.87
C LEU A 3 -3.22 9.33 -14.78
N LYS A 4 -2.68 10.45 -14.31
CA LYS A 4 -1.63 11.19 -14.98
C LYS A 4 -0.28 10.68 -14.51
N LEU A 5 0.51 10.14 -15.44
CA LEU A 5 1.81 9.55 -15.17
C LEU A 5 2.93 10.36 -15.80
N GLN A 6 4.12 10.27 -15.20
CA GLN A 6 5.34 10.81 -15.79
C GLN A 6 5.60 10.11 -17.14
N LYS A 7 5.96 10.91 -18.14
CA LYS A 7 6.28 10.40 -19.47
C LYS A 7 7.41 9.37 -19.36
N HIS A 8 7.26 8.26 -20.07
CA HIS A 8 8.21 7.13 -20.08
C HIS A 8 8.26 6.24 -18.83
N LEU A 9 7.34 6.38 -17.87
CA LEU A 9 7.23 5.39 -16.80
C LEU A 9 6.93 4.00 -17.40
N PRO A 10 7.72 2.95 -17.08
CA PRO A 10 7.55 1.60 -17.68
C PRO A 10 6.15 1.02 -17.52
N ALA A 11 5.47 1.36 -16.43
CA ALA A 11 4.09 0.94 -16.18
C ALA A 11 3.11 1.34 -17.30
N ILE A 12 3.37 2.46 -18.02
CA ILE A 12 2.47 2.95 -19.08
C ILE A 12 2.28 1.92 -20.19
N GLU A 13 3.37 1.31 -20.65
CA GLU A 13 3.30 0.34 -21.76
C GLU A 13 2.59 -0.94 -21.34
N LEU A 14 2.79 -1.39 -20.11
CA LEU A 14 2.10 -2.57 -19.58
C LEU A 14 0.60 -2.28 -19.41
N LEU A 15 0.23 -1.14 -18.86
CA LEU A 15 -1.18 -0.75 -18.70
C LEU A 15 -1.91 -0.60 -20.03
N LYS A 16 -1.25 -0.10 -21.08
CA LYS A 16 -1.81 -0.10 -22.44
C LYS A 16 -2.09 -1.50 -22.96
N GLN A 17 -1.18 -2.46 -22.71
CA GLN A 17 -1.40 -3.86 -23.08
C GLN A 17 -2.57 -4.49 -22.30
N GLU A 18 -2.80 -4.06 -21.07
CA GLU A 18 -3.94 -4.47 -20.23
C GLU A 18 -5.24 -3.70 -20.56
N HIS A 19 -5.26 -2.85 -21.61
CA HIS A 19 -6.38 -1.98 -21.98
C HIS A 19 -6.82 -1.01 -20.89
N ILE A 20 -5.92 -0.66 -19.95
CA ILE A 20 -6.16 0.33 -18.92
C ILE A 20 -5.77 1.71 -19.47
N PHE A 21 -6.72 2.65 -19.43
CA PHE A 21 -6.49 3.98 -19.95
C PHE A 21 -5.68 4.83 -18.96
N VAL A 22 -4.56 5.36 -19.41
CA VAL A 22 -3.74 6.35 -18.71
C VAL A 22 -3.68 7.64 -19.50
N MET A 23 -3.64 8.77 -18.82
CA MET A 23 -3.59 10.10 -19.45
C MET A 23 -2.14 10.57 -19.51
N ASP A 24 -1.72 11.13 -20.64
CA ASP A 24 -0.48 11.87 -20.70
C ASP A 24 -0.62 13.28 -20.10
N SER A 25 0.51 13.88 -19.77
CA SER A 25 0.55 15.19 -19.12
C SER A 25 -0.04 16.30 -19.98
N LEU A 26 0.03 16.21 -21.33
CA LEU A 26 -0.49 17.22 -22.24
C LEU A 26 -2.02 17.23 -22.21
N ARG A 27 -2.65 16.05 -22.30
CA ARG A 27 -4.10 15.93 -22.24
C ARG A 27 -4.65 16.31 -20.86
N ALA A 28 -3.94 15.98 -19.78
CA ALA A 28 -4.31 16.38 -18.42
C ALA A 28 -4.31 17.89 -18.24
N SER A 29 -3.32 18.62 -18.80
CA SER A 29 -3.22 20.08 -18.68
C SER A 29 -4.30 20.86 -19.45
N THR A 30 -5.07 20.20 -20.32
CA THR A 30 -6.19 20.83 -21.03
C THR A 30 -7.54 20.72 -20.30
N GLN A 31 -7.56 20.10 -19.13
CA GLN A 31 -8.76 19.95 -18.30
C GLN A 31 -8.65 20.89 -17.09
N ASP A 32 -9.71 21.67 -16.86
CA ASP A 32 -9.81 22.62 -15.72
C ASP A 32 -10.28 21.85 -14.46
N ILE A 33 -9.48 20.88 -14.01
CA ILE A 33 -9.75 20.05 -12.84
C ILE A 33 -8.45 19.94 -12.04
N ARG A 34 -8.51 20.24 -10.73
CA ARG A 34 -7.39 19.97 -9.84
C ARG A 34 -7.21 18.45 -9.69
N PRO A 35 -6.09 17.88 -10.13
CA PRO A 35 -5.81 16.48 -9.87
C PRO A 35 -5.53 16.26 -8.37
N LEU A 36 -5.77 15.05 -7.90
CA LEU A 36 -5.29 14.61 -6.59
C LEU A 36 -3.78 14.34 -6.68
N HIS A 37 -3.02 14.88 -5.76
CA HIS A 37 -1.59 14.61 -5.65
C HIS A 37 -1.38 13.50 -4.63
N VAL A 38 -0.87 12.36 -5.08
CA VAL A 38 -0.58 11.19 -4.24
C VAL A 38 0.91 10.89 -4.27
N VAL A 39 1.53 10.77 -3.10
CA VAL A 39 2.93 10.36 -2.98
C VAL A 39 3.03 8.90 -2.55
N VAL A 40 3.95 8.16 -3.17
CA VAL A 40 4.22 6.75 -2.84
C VAL A 40 5.65 6.62 -2.32
N LEU A 41 5.79 6.35 -1.02
CA LEU A 41 7.06 5.91 -0.44
C LEU A 41 7.23 4.41 -0.73
N ASN A 42 8.03 4.12 -1.75
CA ASN A 42 8.23 2.74 -2.19
C ASN A 42 9.48 2.14 -1.53
N LEU A 43 9.27 1.31 -0.51
CA LEU A 43 10.30 0.59 0.24
C LEU A 43 10.59 -0.81 -0.31
N MET A 44 9.79 -1.28 -1.30
CA MET A 44 9.92 -2.61 -1.89
C MET A 44 11.21 -2.75 -2.70
N PRO A 45 11.82 -3.96 -2.72
CA PRO A 45 13.07 -4.20 -3.45
C PRO A 45 12.90 -4.20 -4.98
N LEU A 46 11.73 -4.62 -5.48
CA LEU A 46 11.38 -4.64 -6.91
C LEU A 46 10.47 -3.43 -7.22
N LYS A 47 11.06 -2.24 -7.27
CA LYS A 47 10.32 -0.99 -7.37
C LYS A 47 9.41 -0.90 -8.59
N ILE A 48 9.90 -1.24 -9.78
CA ILE A 48 9.13 -1.19 -11.03
C ILE A 48 7.89 -2.09 -10.99
N THR A 49 7.99 -3.26 -10.38
CA THR A 49 6.84 -4.17 -10.19
C THR A 49 5.81 -3.53 -9.27
N THR A 50 6.24 -3.02 -8.12
CA THR A 50 5.37 -2.37 -7.14
C THR A 50 4.71 -1.11 -7.70
N GLU A 51 5.45 -0.29 -8.45
CA GLU A 51 4.91 0.86 -9.19
C GLU A 51 3.75 0.42 -10.10
N THR A 52 3.99 -0.61 -10.90
CA THR A 52 2.99 -1.14 -11.84
C THR A 52 1.74 -1.63 -11.11
N ASP A 53 1.92 -2.36 -10.01
CA ASP A 53 0.80 -2.90 -9.23
C ASP A 53 -0.06 -1.78 -8.60
N LEU A 54 0.58 -0.77 -8.01
CA LEU A 54 -0.12 0.39 -7.43
C LEU A 54 -0.78 1.25 -8.51
N VAL A 55 -0.07 1.54 -9.60
CA VAL A 55 -0.60 2.34 -10.71
C VAL A 55 -1.83 1.68 -11.33
N ARG A 56 -1.83 0.34 -11.46
CA ARG A 56 -2.99 -0.41 -11.95
C ARG A 56 -4.24 -0.20 -11.09
N LEU A 57 -4.10 -0.20 -9.76
CA LEU A 57 -5.22 0.00 -8.84
C LEU A 57 -5.68 1.45 -8.80
N LEU A 58 -4.75 2.41 -8.75
CA LEU A 58 -5.07 3.83 -8.71
C LEU A 58 -5.70 4.32 -10.02
N SER A 59 -5.38 3.70 -11.17
CA SER A 59 -5.98 4.04 -12.46
C SER A 59 -7.43 3.56 -12.63
N ASN A 60 -7.93 2.69 -11.75
CA ASN A 60 -9.32 2.23 -11.75
C ASN A 60 -10.25 3.21 -11.00
N SER A 61 -9.99 4.50 -11.09
CA SER A 61 -10.79 5.57 -10.50
C SER A 61 -11.17 6.60 -11.55
N PRO A 62 -12.36 7.23 -11.48
CA PRO A 62 -12.71 8.36 -12.34
C PRO A 62 -11.97 9.65 -11.97
N LEU A 63 -11.31 9.69 -10.83
CA LEU A 63 -10.57 10.85 -10.33
C LEU A 63 -9.25 11.01 -11.10
N GLN A 64 -8.85 12.25 -11.36
CA GLN A 64 -7.54 12.53 -11.91
C GLN A 64 -6.51 12.50 -10.77
N VAL A 65 -5.49 11.67 -10.89
CA VAL A 65 -4.45 11.48 -9.88
C VAL A 65 -3.07 11.72 -10.52
N GLU A 66 -2.26 12.53 -9.88
CA GLU A 66 -0.84 12.70 -10.15
C GLU A 66 -0.04 11.94 -9.09
N LEU A 67 0.97 11.17 -9.53
CA LEU A 67 1.81 10.37 -8.63
C LEU A 67 3.22 10.90 -8.57
N ASP A 68 3.71 11.07 -7.35
CA ASP A 68 5.12 11.22 -7.03
C ASP A 68 5.63 9.95 -6.35
N PHE A 69 6.78 9.46 -6.78
CA PHE A 69 7.47 8.37 -6.07
C PHE A 69 8.57 8.94 -5.20
N MET A 70 8.58 8.51 -3.94
CA MET A 70 9.55 8.89 -2.93
C MET A 70 10.41 7.69 -2.54
N LYS A 71 11.68 7.94 -2.28
CA LYS A 71 12.64 6.95 -1.74
C LYS A 71 13.28 7.47 -0.46
N ILE A 72 13.82 6.54 0.32
CA ILE A 72 14.69 6.84 1.45
C ILE A 72 16.05 7.31 0.93
N LYS A 73 16.54 8.40 1.50
CA LYS A 73 17.87 8.97 1.20
C LYS A 73 18.97 8.00 1.67
N GLY A 74 19.97 7.80 0.84
CA GLY A 74 21.09 6.93 1.19
C GLY A 74 20.80 5.43 1.16
N HIS A 75 19.55 5.01 0.89
CA HIS A 75 19.21 3.61 0.67
C HIS A 75 19.22 3.29 -0.83
N GLU A 76 20.32 2.69 -1.30
CA GLU A 76 20.45 2.30 -2.71
C GLU A 76 19.59 1.08 -3.04
N SER A 77 18.80 1.17 -4.11
CA SER A 77 18.05 0.04 -4.62
C SER A 77 18.96 -0.90 -5.40
N LYS A 78 19.14 -2.13 -4.88
CA LYS A 78 19.99 -3.14 -5.53
C LYS A 78 19.36 -3.77 -6.78
N ASN A 79 18.03 -3.69 -6.92
CA ASN A 79 17.26 -4.41 -7.94
C ASN A 79 16.57 -3.47 -8.94
N THR A 80 16.89 -2.18 -8.93
CA THR A 80 16.31 -1.18 -9.83
C THR A 80 17.42 -0.37 -10.47
N PRO A 81 17.37 -0.13 -11.79
CA PRO A 81 18.38 0.69 -12.48
C PRO A 81 18.50 2.08 -11.87
N VAL A 82 19.74 2.59 -11.79
CA VAL A 82 20.03 3.91 -11.20
C VAL A 82 19.35 5.02 -12.01
N GLU A 83 19.30 4.87 -13.32
CA GLU A 83 18.64 5.80 -14.24
C GLU A 83 17.16 5.93 -13.92
N HIS A 84 16.47 4.79 -13.70
CA HIS A 84 15.07 4.76 -13.28
C HIS A 84 14.86 5.50 -11.96
N MET A 85 15.74 5.25 -10.97
CA MET A 85 15.66 5.92 -9.68
C MET A 85 15.86 7.45 -9.80
N ARG A 86 16.74 7.90 -10.68
CA ARG A 86 16.98 9.34 -10.91
C ARG A 86 15.84 10.02 -11.65
N GLU A 87 15.20 9.32 -12.58
CA GLU A 87 14.15 9.87 -13.42
C GLU A 87 12.81 9.97 -12.67
N PHE A 88 12.48 8.96 -11.87
CA PHE A 88 11.12 8.81 -11.32
C PHE A 88 11.02 9.02 -9.81
N TYR A 89 12.12 8.97 -9.05
CA TYR A 89 12.09 9.05 -7.59
C TYR A 89 12.66 10.35 -7.06
N LYS A 90 11.95 10.93 -6.08
CA LYS A 90 12.37 12.11 -5.33
C LYS A 90 12.87 11.70 -3.95
N ASP A 91 13.91 12.38 -3.45
CA ASP A 91 14.30 12.30 -2.04
C ASP A 91 13.32 13.11 -1.19
N PHE A 92 13.11 12.72 0.08
CA PHE A 92 12.21 13.39 1.00
C PHE A 92 12.47 14.90 1.13
N ASP A 93 13.73 15.31 1.16
CA ASP A 93 14.12 16.73 1.24
C ASP A 93 13.52 17.60 0.11
N LEU A 94 13.26 17.01 -1.06
CA LEU A 94 12.71 17.73 -2.22
C LEU A 94 11.20 17.97 -2.12
N ILE A 95 10.51 17.14 -1.35
CA ILE A 95 9.03 17.17 -1.25
C ILE A 95 8.53 17.52 0.16
N SER A 96 9.41 17.65 1.13
CA SER A 96 9.07 17.88 2.56
C SER A 96 8.27 19.15 2.83
N ARG A 97 8.24 20.08 1.88
CA ARG A 97 7.46 21.34 1.96
C ARG A 97 6.12 21.26 1.21
N ASP A 98 5.92 20.20 0.43
CA ASP A 98 4.73 20.03 -0.38
C ASP A 98 3.62 19.36 0.46
N TYR A 99 2.38 19.60 0.06
CA TYR A 99 1.20 18.95 0.63
C TYR A 99 0.63 17.98 -0.38
N TYR A 100 0.11 16.84 0.12
CA TYR A 100 -0.44 15.77 -0.69
C TYR A 100 -1.85 15.40 -0.24
N ASP A 101 -2.71 15.11 -1.20
CA ASP A 101 -4.05 14.58 -0.94
C ASP A 101 -3.99 13.18 -0.33
N GLY A 102 -3.06 12.35 -0.79
CA GLY A 102 -2.89 10.99 -0.30
C GLY A 102 -1.44 10.52 -0.27
N MET A 103 -1.15 9.54 0.57
CA MET A 103 0.15 8.88 0.63
C MET A 103 -0.02 7.38 0.72
N ILE A 104 0.85 6.64 0.04
CA ILE A 104 0.98 5.18 0.19
C ILE A 104 2.40 4.88 0.66
N VAL A 105 2.53 4.10 1.74
CA VAL A 105 3.81 3.57 2.20
C VAL A 105 3.80 2.06 1.99
N THR A 106 4.69 1.55 1.16
CA THR A 106 4.74 0.13 0.82
C THR A 106 5.43 -0.69 1.91
N GLY A 107 5.27 -2.01 1.87
CA GLY A 107 6.07 -2.95 2.66
C GLY A 107 7.56 -2.86 2.36
N ALA A 108 8.35 -3.50 3.23
CA ALA A 108 9.80 -3.64 3.08
C ALA A 108 10.25 -5.03 3.56
N PRO A 109 11.30 -5.63 2.96
CA PRO A 109 11.77 -6.98 3.33
C PRO A 109 12.69 -6.95 4.56
N VAL A 110 12.30 -6.24 5.61
CA VAL A 110 13.07 -6.06 6.87
C VAL A 110 12.24 -6.43 8.11
N GLU A 111 11.19 -7.21 7.92
CA GLU A 111 10.22 -7.53 8.97
C GLU A 111 10.79 -8.33 10.16
N GLN A 112 11.86 -9.11 9.94
CA GLN A 112 12.53 -9.91 10.99
C GLN A 112 13.59 -9.12 11.78
N ILE A 113 13.82 -7.85 11.44
CA ILE A 113 14.74 -6.94 12.12
C ILE A 113 13.92 -6.09 13.10
N ALA A 114 14.42 -5.79 14.30
CA ALA A 114 13.78 -4.81 15.17
C ALA A 114 13.65 -3.46 14.44
N PHE A 115 12.60 -2.69 14.73
CA PHE A 115 12.38 -1.44 14.00
C PHE A 115 13.54 -0.48 14.15
N GLU A 116 14.11 -0.38 15.35
CA GLU A 116 15.23 0.48 15.70
C GLU A 116 16.55 0.08 15.00
N ASP A 117 16.68 -1.19 14.61
CA ASP A 117 17.86 -1.72 13.92
C ASP A 117 17.75 -1.54 12.38
N VAL A 118 16.62 -1.06 11.87
CA VAL A 118 16.47 -0.74 10.45
C VAL A 118 17.27 0.53 10.13
N THR A 119 18.22 0.44 9.23
CA THR A 119 19.22 1.49 8.93
C THR A 119 18.64 2.85 8.57
N TYR A 120 17.42 2.91 8.11
CA TYR A 120 16.69 4.13 7.72
C TYR A 120 15.52 4.45 8.66
N TRP A 121 15.48 3.85 9.85
CA TRP A 121 14.36 4.01 10.79
C TRP A 121 14.10 5.47 11.20
N ASP A 122 15.15 6.23 11.49
CA ASP A 122 15.01 7.62 11.91
C ASP A 122 14.44 8.52 10.80
N GLU A 123 14.87 8.33 9.55
CA GLU A 123 14.30 9.04 8.41
C GLU A 123 12.84 8.65 8.20
N LEU A 124 12.52 7.35 8.29
CA LEU A 124 11.16 6.85 8.14
C LEU A 124 10.21 7.42 9.19
N ARG A 125 10.63 7.51 10.46
CA ARG A 125 9.87 8.17 11.53
C ARG A 125 9.57 9.62 11.20
N GLY A 126 10.59 10.36 10.73
CA GLY A 126 10.42 11.74 10.30
C GLY A 126 9.40 11.89 9.17
N ILE A 127 9.40 10.96 8.20
CA ILE A 127 8.40 10.91 7.12
C ILE A 127 7.01 10.57 7.66
N PHE A 128 6.89 9.66 8.62
CA PHE A 128 5.62 9.34 9.27
C PHE A 128 5.04 10.55 10.01
N ASP A 129 5.86 11.25 10.81
CA ASP A 129 5.42 12.47 11.50
C ASP A 129 5.02 13.58 10.52
N TRP A 130 5.78 13.75 9.44
CA TRP A 130 5.47 14.68 8.36
C TRP A 130 4.12 14.35 7.70
N SER A 131 3.83 13.07 7.46
CA SER A 131 2.58 12.67 6.81
C SER A 131 1.34 13.12 7.59
N ARG A 132 1.41 13.20 8.92
CA ARG A 132 0.30 13.66 9.78
C ARG A 132 -0.08 15.12 9.59
N THR A 133 0.84 15.94 9.08
CA THR A 133 0.66 17.39 8.92
C THR A 133 0.60 17.83 7.46
N HIS A 134 1.07 17.00 6.53
CA HIS A 134 1.17 17.34 5.11
C HIS A 134 0.35 16.45 4.17
N VAL A 135 -0.30 15.41 4.71
CA VAL A 135 -1.08 14.47 3.91
C VAL A 135 -2.49 14.32 4.50
N THR A 136 -3.52 14.31 3.65
CA THR A 136 -4.90 14.13 4.11
C THR A 136 -5.14 12.71 4.62
N SER A 137 -4.79 11.68 3.84
CA SER A 137 -4.93 10.28 4.24
C SER A 137 -3.75 9.43 3.78
N THR A 138 -3.25 8.58 4.66
CA THR A 138 -2.11 7.69 4.40
C THR A 138 -2.50 6.23 4.50
N LEU A 139 -2.09 5.44 3.50
CA LEU A 139 -2.28 4.00 3.43
C LEU A 139 -0.94 3.31 3.67
N TYR A 140 -0.77 2.66 4.81
CA TYR A 140 0.41 1.87 5.17
C TYR A 140 0.19 0.40 4.84
N ILE A 141 1.11 -0.24 4.09
CA ILE A 141 0.95 -1.62 3.60
C ILE A 141 2.01 -2.54 4.22
N CYS A 142 1.57 -3.70 4.70
CA CYS A 142 2.38 -4.81 5.21
C CYS A 142 3.33 -4.36 6.34
N TRP A 143 4.65 -4.43 6.13
CA TRP A 143 5.63 -4.00 7.12
C TRP A 143 5.48 -2.53 7.51
N ALA A 144 5.16 -1.65 6.56
CA ALA A 144 4.92 -0.24 6.88
C ALA A 144 3.69 -0.05 7.79
N ALA A 145 2.67 -0.91 7.68
CA ALA A 145 1.54 -0.90 8.60
C ALA A 145 1.98 -1.23 10.04
N GLN A 146 2.83 -2.25 10.20
CA GLN A 146 3.40 -2.60 11.51
C GLN A 146 4.29 -1.48 12.04
N ALA A 147 5.15 -0.90 11.18
CA ALA A 147 6.05 0.19 11.54
C ALA A 147 5.31 1.46 11.97
N GLY A 148 4.24 1.82 11.24
CA GLY A 148 3.40 2.96 11.58
C GLY A 148 2.63 2.75 12.88
N LEU A 149 2.03 1.58 13.09
CA LEU A 149 1.36 1.23 14.34
C LEU A 149 2.33 1.23 15.53
N TYR A 150 3.55 0.77 15.33
CA TYR A 150 4.59 0.84 16.36
C TYR A 150 5.00 2.28 16.68
N HIS A 151 5.30 3.07 15.63
CA HIS A 151 5.76 4.45 15.79
C HIS A 151 4.72 5.34 16.49
N PHE A 152 3.46 5.24 16.06
CA PHE A 152 2.41 6.14 16.55
C PHE A 152 1.71 5.68 17.83
N TYR A 153 1.62 4.36 18.04
CA TYR A 153 0.76 3.78 19.08
C TYR A 153 1.47 2.74 19.95
N GLY A 154 2.76 2.48 19.69
CA GLY A 154 3.54 1.51 20.47
C GLY A 154 3.08 0.05 20.28
N ILE A 155 2.34 -0.26 19.22
CA ILE A 155 1.89 -1.63 18.94
C ILE A 155 3.08 -2.49 18.49
N PRO A 156 3.45 -3.54 19.22
CA PRO A 156 4.58 -4.37 18.85
C PRO A 156 4.23 -5.29 17.69
N LYS A 157 5.24 -5.74 16.97
CA LYS A 157 5.13 -6.88 16.07
C LYS A 157 5.60 -8.16 16.76
N TYR A 158 5.09 -9.31 16.32
CA TYR A 158 5.41 -10.62 16.83
C TYR A 158 5.85 -11.53 15.69
N ASP A 159 6.90 -12.34 15.94
CA ASP A 159 7.33 -13.32 14.98
C ASP A 159 6.29 -14.45 14.85
N LEU A 160 6.05 -14.86 13.62
CA LEU A 160 5.21 -16.02 13.31
C LEU A 160 6.08 -17.28 13.34
N PRO A 161 5.54 -18.42 13.84
CA PRO A 161 6.26 -19.70 13.82
C PRO A 161 6.53 -20.18 12.38
N GLU A 162 5.65 -19.81 11.44
CA GLU A 162 5.78 -20.08 10.01
C GLU A 162 5.35 -18.85 9.21
N LYS A 163 5.97 -18.68 8.04
CA LYS A 163 5.61 -17.64 7.11
C LYS A 163 4.12 -17.70 6.76
N LYS A 164 3.41 -16.60 6.92
CA LYS A 164 2.05 -16.47 6.44
C LYS A 164 2.10 -16.20 4.94
N PHE A 165 1.88 -17.25 4.14
CA PHE A 165 2.11 -17.24 2.71
C PHE A 165 0.93 -17.84 1.95
N GLY A 166 0.22 -17.02 1.18
CA GLY A 166 -0.96 -17.45 0.42
C GLY A 166 -2.05 -16.39 0.34
N VAL A 167 -3.28 -16.85 0.03
CA VAL A 167 -4.46 -16.01 -0.12
C VAL A 167 -5.48 -16.41 0.95
N PHE A 168 -5.74 -15.50 1.89
CA PHE A 168 -6.56 -15.78 3.06
C PHE A 168 -7.89 -15.05 3.02
N LYS A 169 -8.92 -15.70 3.55
CA LYS A 169 -10.24 -15.13 3.72
C LYS A 169 -10.24 -14.19 4.93
N HIS A 170 -10.84 -13.03 4.77
CA HIS A 170 -11.01 -11.99 5.78
C HIS A 170 -12.47 -11.65 5.93
N THR A 171 -12.86 -11.20 7.13
CA THR A 171 -14.21 -10.74 7.46
C THR A 171 -14.21 -9.24 7.67
N VAL A 172 -15.23 -8.57 7.14
CA VAL A 172 -15.52 -7.17 7.40
C VAL A 172 -16.19 -7.06 8.78
N LEU A 173 -15.61 -6.26 9.69
CA LEU A 173 -16.13 -6.07 11.04
C LEU A 173 -17.12 -4.90 11.16
N ASP A 174 -17.01 -3.90 10.30
CA ASP A 174 -17.92 -2.76 10.22
C ASP A 174 -18.26 -2.45 8.75
N PRO A 175 -19.32 -3.08 8.20
CA PRO A 175 -19.69 -2.93 6.78
C PRO A 175 -20.22 -1.54 6.42
N HIS A 176 -20.55 -0.70 7.42
CA HIS A 176 -21.04 0.65 7.20
C HIS A 176 -19.92 1.67 6.91
N ARG A 177 -18.67 1.30 7.13
CA ARG A 177 -17.54 2.17 6.81
C ARG A 177 -17.37 2.36 5.31
N PRO A 178 -17.21 3.61 4.83
CA PRO A 178 -17.07 3.89 3.39
C PRO A 178 -15.95 3.12 2.70
N ILE A 179 -14.89 2.73 3.44
CA ILE A 179 -13.79 1.92 2.90
C ILE A 179 -14.25 0.56 2.37
N PHE A 180 -15.33 0.00 2.93
CA PHE A 180 -15.91 -1.28 2.55
C PHE A 180 -17.12 -1.16 1.61
N ARG A 181 -17.40 0.02 1.09
CA ARG A 181 -18.54 0.17 0.17
C ARG A 181 -18.38 -0.73 -1.05
N GLY A 182 -19.37 -1.62 -1.25
CA GLY A 182 -19.38 -2.61 -2.32
C GLY A 182 -18.59 -3.89 -2.03
N PHE A 183 -17.99 -4.01 -0.83
CA PHE A 183 -17.43 -5.28 -0.38
C PHE A 183 -18.53 -6.28 -0.02
N ASP A 184 -18.21 -7.54 -0.19
CA ASP A 184 -18.93 -8.64 0.46
C ASP A 184 -18.53 -8.72 1.94
N ASP A 185 -19.31 -9.45 2.76
CA ASP A 185 -19.00 -9.66 4.19
C ASP A 185 -17.67 -10.39 4.39
N GLU A 186 -17.28 -11.19 3.40
CA GLU A 186 -16.02 -11.93 3.35
C GLU A 186 -15.29 -11.64 2.04
N PHE A 187 -13.97 -11.51 2.10
CA PHE A 187 -13.13 -11.27 0.93
C PHE A 187 -11.76 -11.91 1.09
N TYR A 188 -11.01 -12.00 0.01
CA TYR A 188 -9.70 -12.64 0.00
C TYR A 188 -8.58 -11.64 -0.18
N VAL A 189 -7.45 -11.87 0.52
CA VAL A 189 -6.26 -11.02 0.45
C VAL A 189 -5.00 -11.89 0.41
N PRO A 190 -4.02 -11.58 -0.47
CA PRO A 190 -2.69 -12.17 -0.44
C PRO A 190 -1.90 -11.71 0.80
N HIS A 191 -1.14 -12.63 1.37
CA HIS A 191 -0.15 -12.37 2.42
C HIS A 191 1.17 -13.05 2.11
N SER A 192 2.26 -12.36 2.44
CA SER A 192 3.62 -12.89 2.45
C SER A 192 4.39 -12.19 3.56
N ARG A 193 4.39 -12.75 4.77
CA ARG A 193 5.02 -12.12 5.93
C ARG A 193 5.44 -13.12 7.01
N HIS A 194 6.48 -12.77 7.76
CA HIS A 194 7.03 -13.55 8.89
C HIS A 194 6.63 -12.97 10.25
N THR A 195 5.93 -11.82 10.28
CA THR A 195 5.51 -11.16 11.51
C THR A 195 4.04 -10.79 11.48
N GLU A 196 3.47 -10.55 12.65
CA GLU A 196 2.08 -10.12 12.82
C GLU A 196 1.94 -9.01 13.87
N ILE A 197 0.81 -8.34 13.85
CA ILE A 197 0.26 -7.56 14.96
C ILE A 197 -0.92 -8.31 15.56
N ARG A 198 -1.21 -8.13 16.84
CA ARG A 198 -2.27 -8.87 17.53
C ARG A 198 -3.48 -7.99 17.80
N ARG A 199 -4.66 -8.60 17.69
CA ARG A 199 -5.94 -7.98 18.00
C ARG A 199 -5.95 -7.39 19.42
N GLU A 200 -5.39 -8.13 20.39
CA GLU A 200 -5.39 -7.78 21.80
C GLU A 200 -4.65 -6.44 22.05
N ASP A 201 -3.66 -6.11 21.23
CA ASP A 201 -2.93 -4.87 21.37
C ASP A 201 -3.67 -3.71 20.68
N ILE A 202 -4.27 -3.96 19.54
CA ILE A 202 -5.07 -2.95 18.82
C ILE A 202 -6.26 -2.47 19.67
N VAL A 203 -7.02 -3.38 20.26
CA VAL A 203 -8.25 -3.03 21.00
C VAL A 203 -7.98 -2.33 22.34
N LYS A 204 -6.74 -2.30 22.82
CA LYS A 204 -6.34 -1.53 24.01
C LYS A 204 -6.14 -0.05 23.72
N VAL A 205 -5.99 0.34 22.46
CA VAL A 205 -5.73 1.72 22.03
C VAL A 205 -7.03 2.32 21.51
N PRO A 206 -7.66 3.27 22.24
CA PRO A 206 -8.97 3.83 21.88
C PRO A 206 -9.01 4.54 20.53
N GLU A 207 -7.87 5.07 20.08
CA GLU A 207 -7.72 5.77 18.81
C GLU A 207 -7.71 4.83 17.60
N LEU A 208 -7.56 3.52 17.85
CA LEU A 208 -7.51 2.51 16.79
C LEU A 208 -8.86 1.81 16.62
N THR A 209 -9.28 1.65 15.39
CA THR A 209 -10.45 0.88 15.02
C THR A 209 -10.04 -0.31 14.18
N LEU A 210 -10.27 -1.52 14.68
CA LEU A 210 -10.08 -2.75 13.91
C LEU A 210 -11.25 -2.90 12.92
N LEU A 211 -10.95 -2.90 11.63
CA LEU A 211 -11.95 -2.90 10.56
C LEU A 211 -12.13 -4.26 9.89
N SER A 212 -11.08 -5.06 9.84
CA SER A 212 -11.12 -6.38 9.22
C SER A 212 -10.02 -7.28 9.77
N GLU A 213 -10.34 -8.57 9.89
CA GLU A 213 -9.42 -9.61 10.33
C GLU A 213 -9.72 -10.95 9.65
N SER A 214 -8.81 -11.90 9.80
CA SER A 214 -8.90 -13.28 9.34
C SER A 214 -8.65 -14.22 10.49
N GLU A 215 -9.43 -15.28 10.59
CA GLU A 215 -9.16 -16.37 11.54
C GLU A 215 -7.78 -17.00 11.34
N ARG A 216 -7.35 -17.09 10.08
CA ARG A 216 -6.08 -17.72 9.67
C ARG A 216 -4.91 -16.74 9.57
N ALA A 217 -5.16 -15.50 9.13
CA ALA A 217 -4.12 -14.51 8.88
C ALA A 217 -4.08 -13.37 9.91
N GLY A 218 -4.97 -13.38 10.92
CA GLY A 218 -5.00 -12.35 11.97
C GLY A 218 -5.51 -11.00 11.50
N VAL A 219 -5.07 -9.93 12.15
CA VAL A 219 -5.44 -8.55 11.85
C VAL A 219 -5.10 -8.19 10.41
N TYR A 220 -6.06 -7.63 9.68
CA TYR A 220 -5.83 -7.17 8.31
C TYR A 220 -5.83 -5.66 8.19
N MET A 221 -6.91 -5.00 8.63
CA MET A 221 -7.05 -3.55 8.46
C MET A 221 -7.38 -2.88 9.78
N VAL A 222 -6.58 -1.88 10.13
CA VAL A 222 -6.77 -0.99 11.26
C VAL A 222 -6.85 0.44 10.74
N MET A 223 -7.73 1.24 11.30
CA MET A 223 -7.91 2.65 10.97
C MET A 223 -7.65 3.50 12.20
N SER A 224 -7.10 4.67 12.02
CA SER A 224 -6.99 5.70 13.05
C SER A 224 -7.40 7.06 12.52
N ARG A 225 -7.59 8.02 13.43
CA ARG A 225 -7.88 9.43 13.14
C ARG A 225 -9.04 9.61 12.14
N GLY A 226 -10.08 8.73 12.27
CA GLY A 226 -11.27 8.77 11.41
C GLY A 226 -11.04 8.40 9.94
N GLY A 227 -9.88 7.83 9.59
CA GLY A 227 -9.53 7.48 8.19
C GLY A 227 -8.39 8.32 7.62
N ARG A 228 -7.74 9.12 8.44
CA ARG A 228 -6.47 9.75 8.02
C ARG A 228 -5.31 8.77 7.96
N GLU A 229 -5.43 7.62 8.62
CA GLU A 229 -4.42 6.56 8.58
C GLU A 229 -5.11 5.19 8.46
N PHE A 230 -4.67 4.40 7.50
CA PHE A 230 -5.05 3.00 7.32
C PHE A 230 -3.80 2.12 7.37
N PHE A 231 -3.84 1.10 8.20
CA PHE A 231 -2.77 0.12 8.37
C PHE A 231 -3.26 -1.24 7.88
N ILE A 232 -2.69 -1.71 6.77
CA ILE A 232 -3.13 -2.92 6.06
C ILE A 232 -1.98 -3.92 6.07
N THR A 233 -2.16 -5.07 6.72
CA THR A 233 -1.09 -6.07 6.89
C THR A 233 -0.92 -7.02 5.71
N GLY A 234 -1.88 -7.07 4.79
CA GLY A 234 -1.84 -7.90 3.58
C GLY A 234 -1.50 -7.08 2.34
N HIS A 235 -1.51 -7.75 1.20
CA HIS A 235 -1.03 -7.24 -0.08
C HIS A 235 -2.14 -7.26 -1.14
N SER A 236 -3.15 -6.40 -1.01
CA SER A 236 -4.22 -6.29 -2.00
C SER A 236 -3.70 -5.81 -3.37
N GLU A 237 -2.54 -5.15 -3.41
CA GLU A 237 -1.90 -4.65 -4.62
C GLU A 237 -1.22 -5.74 -5.47
N TYR A 238 -0.96 -6.91 -4.94
CA TYR A 238 -0.21 -7.96 -5.63
C TYR A 238 -0.84 -8.36 -6.97
N SER A 239 0.03 -8.48 -7.98
CA SER A 239 -0.31 -9.08 -9.27
C SER A 239 -0.63 -10.58 -9.13
N PRO A 240 -1.31 -11.18 -10.11
CA PRO A 240 -1.62 -12.61 -10.08
C PRO A 240 -0.43 -13.51 -9.84
N ASN A 241 0.75 -13.14 -10.30
CA ASN A 241 1.94 -13.98 -10.27
C ASN A 241 2.90 -13.72 -9.12
N THR A 242 2.69 -12.67 -8.32
CA THR A 242 3.66 -12.24 -7.29
C THR A 242 4.04 -13.37 -6.32
N LEU A 243 3.05 -14.08 -5.74
CA LEU A 243 3.35 -15.18 -4.83
C LEU A 243 3.97 -16.40 -5.53
N ARG A 244 3.60 -16.66 -6.80
CA ARG A 244 4.22 -17.71 -7.61
C ARG A 244 5.70 -17.43 -7.85
N ASP A 245 6.01 -16.20 -8.23
CA ASP A 245 7.38 -15.81 -8.57
C ASP A 245 8.24 -15.79 -7.29
N GLU A 246 7.66 -15.43 -6.15
CA GLU A 246 8.30 -15.55 -4.84
C GLU A 246 8.53 -17.01 -4.45
N TYR A 247 7.55 -17.88 -4.60
CA TYR A 247 7.65 -19.31 -4.31
C TYR A 247 8.78 -19.97 -5.11
N PHE A 248 8.79 -19.79 -6.43
CA PHE A 248 9.83 -20.37 -7.27
C PHE A 248 11.20 -19.75 -7.06
N ARG A 249 11.28 -18.43 -6.79
CA ARG A 249 12.52 -17.76 -6.42
C ARG A 249 13.17 -18.42 -5.19
N ASP A 250 12.37 -18.68 -4.16
CA ASP A 250 12.87 -19.22 -2.89
C ASP A 250 13.21 -20.70 -3.02
N ILE A 251 12.44 -21.48 -3.77
CA ILE A 251 12.79 -22.86 -4.16
C ILE A 251 14.16 -22.90 -4.87
N HIS A 252 14.36 -22.05 -5.88
CA HIS A 252 15.61 -22.01 -6.64
C HIS A 252 16.82 -21.61 -5.77
N LYS A 253 16.58 -20.82 -4.70
CA LYS A 253 17.62 -20.45 -3.73
C LYS A 253 17.84 -21.51 -2.65
N GLY A 254 17.07 -22.59 -2.63
CA GLY A 254 17.13 -23.62 -1.59
C GLY A 254 16.63 -23.14 -0.22
N LEU A 255 15.81 -22.07 -0.20
CA LEU A 255 15.23 -21.55 1.04
C LEU A 255 13.98 -22.37 1.41
N PRO A 256 13.72 -22.56 2.71
CA PRO A 256 12.50 -23.22 3.16
C PRO A 256 11.28 -22.32 2.85
N ILE A 257 10.38 -22.83 2.02
CA ILE A 257 9.12 -22.17 1.70
C ILE A 257 8.02 -23.21 1.51
N ASN A 258 6.86 -22.95 2.11
CA ASN A 258 5.68 -23.77 1.91
C ASN A 258 4.95 -23.33 0.63
N LEU A 259 4.12 -24.22 0.08
CA LEU A 259 3.23 -23.87 -1.01
C LEU A 259 2.29 -22.75 -0.54
N PRO A 260 2.07 -21.67 -1.35
CA PRO A 260 1.16 -20.60 -0.93
C PRO A 260 -0.27 -21.11 -0.83
N GLU A 261 -0.88 -20.94 0.36
CA GLU A 261 -2.23 -21.43 0.65
C GLU A 261 -3.30 -20.81 -0.27
N ASN A 262 -4.26 -21.61 -0.74
CA ASN A 262 -5.42 -21.16 -1.55
C ASN A 262 -5.05 -20.36 -2.80
N TYR A 263 -3.88 -20.58 -3.36
CA TYR A 263 -3.33 -19.75 -4.43
C TYR A 263 -3.29 -20.47 -5.78
N PHE A 264 -2.69 -21.66 -5.85
CA PHE A 264 -2.69 -22.43 -7.08
C PHE A 264 -3.99 -23.24 -7.25
N MET A 265 -4.43 -23.41 -8.49
CA MET A 265 -5.54 -24.31 -8.78
C MET A 265 -5.18 -25.75 -8.36
N PHE A 266 -6.02 -26.36 -7.54
CA PHE A 266 -5.83 -27.73 -7.01
C PHE A 266 -4.53 -27.92 -6.19
N ASP A 267 -3.99 -26.83 -5.62
CA ASP A 267 -2.70 -26.82 -4.91
C ASP A 267 -1.52 -27.37 -5.74
N ASP A 268 -1.63 -27.23 -7.06
CA ASP A 268 -0.60 -27.68 -8.03
C ASP A 268 0.19 -26.46 -8.52
N PRO A 269 1.49 -26.32 -8.17
CA PRO A 269 2.32 -25.18 -8.59
C PRO A 269 2.57 -25.10 -10.09
N LEU A 270 2.24 -26.16 -10.85
CA LEU A 270 2.27 -26.17 -12.31
C LEU A 270 1.00 -25.58 -12.94
N LYS A 271 -0.04 -25.34 -12.14
CA LYS A 271 -1.28 -24.70 -12.57
C LYS A 271 -1.25 -23.18 -12.35
N PRO A 272 -2.08 -22.42 -13.10
CA PRO A 272 -2.15 -20.97 -12.92
C PRO A 272 -2.69 -20.60 -11.53
N PRO A 273 -2.33 -19.40 -11.02
CA PRO A 273 -2.91 -18.86 -9.80
C PRO A 273 -4.41 -18.64 -9.91
N LEU A 274 -5.13 -18.88 -8.81
CA LEU A 274 -6.54 -18.59 -8.70
C LEU A 274 -6.72 -17.20 -8.03
N VAL A 275 -6.93 -16.18 -8.86
CA VAL A 275 -7.06 -14.79 -8.39
C VAL A 275 -8.47 -14.56 -7.80
N ARG A 276 -8.53 -14.30 -6.49
CA ARG A 276 -9.78 -14.08 -5.74
C ARG A 276 -9.85 -12.70 -5.07
N TRP A 277 -8.81 -11.85 -5.20
CA TRP A 277 -8.71 -10.56 -4.49
C TRP A 277 -8.87 -9.34 -5.39
N ARG A 278 -8.80 -9.48 -6.71
CA ARG A 278 -8.76 -8.35 -7.66
C ARG A 278 -9.94 -7.38 -7.51
N GLY A 279 -11.16 -7.90 -7.37
CA GLY A 279 -12.35 -7.07 -7.23
C GLY A 279 -12.29 -6.20 -5.98
N HIS A 280 -12.02 -6.82 -4.83
CA HIS A 280 -11.93 -6.13 -3.55
C HIS A 280 -10.71 -5.20 -3.45
N ALA A 281 -9.58 -5.56 -4.08
CA ALA A 281 -8.44 -4.66 -4.20
C ALA A 281 -8.80 -3.36 -4.93
N ASN A 282 -9.48 -3.47 -6.08
CA ASN A 282 -9.96 -2.28 -6.81
C ASN A 282 -10.94 -1.45 -5.98
N LEU A 283 -11.88 -2.08 -5.29
CA LEU A 283 -12.81 -1.37 -4.40
C LEU A 283 -12.07 -0.66 -3.26
N LEU A 284 -11.12 -1.32 -2.62
CA LEU A 284 -10.32 -0.75 -1.53
C LEU A 284 -9.65 0.57 -1.96
N PHE A 285 -8.89 0.53 -3.05
CA PHE A 285 -8.16 1.71 -3.52
C PHE A 285 -9.10 2.80 -4.05
N THR A 286 -10.17 2.42 -4.75
CA THR A 286 -11.18 3.38 -5.23
C THR A 286 -11.93 4.04 -4.07
N ASN A 287 -12.33 3.28 -3.04
CA ASN A 287 -13.02 3.81 -1.87
C ASN A 287 -12.09 4.71 -1.05
N TRP A 288 -10.83 4.31 -0.85
CA TRP A 288 -9.84 5.15 -0.18
C TRP A 288 -9.66 6.49 -0.92
N LEU A 289 -9.41 6.45 -2.23
CA LEU A 289 -9.26 7.67 -3.05
C LEU A 289 -10.50 8.56 -3.00
N ASN A 290 -11.69 7.98 -3.06
CA ASN A 290 -12.93 8.74 -3.12
C ASN A 290 -13.34 9.31 -1.76
N TYR A 291 -13.38 8.47 -0.71
CA TYR A 291 -13.99 8.83 0.57
C TYR A 291 -13.01 9.42 1.59
N TYR A 292 -11.71 9.11 1.50
CA TYR A 292 -10.73 9.50 2.50
C TYR A 292 -9.62 10.40 1.95
N VAL A 293 -9.50 10.47 0.62
CA VAL A 293 -8.59 11.40 -0.05
C VAL A 293 -9.40 12.55 -0.65
N TYR A 294 -10.21 12.28 -1.68
CA TYR A 294 -10.89 13.33 -2.45
C TYR A 294 -11.90 14.13 -1.62
N GLN A 295 -12.76 13.44 -0.84
CA GLN A 295 -13.83 14.12 -0.09
C GLN A 295 -13.31 14.84 1.16
N GLU A 296 -12.19 14.39 1.74
CA GLU A 296 -11.63 14.93 2.98
C GLU A 296 -10.53 15.96 2.76
N THR A 297 -9.94 16.03 1.56
CA THR A 297 -8.93 17.05 1.27
C THR A 297 -9.56 18.44 1.28
N PRO A 298 -9.04 19.39 2.05
CA PRO A 298 -9.56 20.75 2.08
C PRO A 298 -9.37 21.44 0.72
N PHE A 299 -10.24 22.42 0.42
CA PHE A 299 -10.16 23.22 -0.82
C PHE A 299 -8.77 23.87 -0.97
N ASN A 300 -8.26 24.46 0.10
CA ASN A 300 -6.87 24.90 0.16
C ASN A 300 -6.04 23.79 0.81
N ILE A 301 -5.16 23.16 0.02
CA ILE A 301 -4.38 22.00 0.46
C ILE A 301 -3.47 22.31 1.66
N GLU A 302 -3.02 23.56 1.83
CA GLU A 302 -2.19 23.95 2.99
C GLU A 302 -2.96 23.89 4.33
N ASP A 303 -4.30 23.82 4.29
CA ASP A 303 -5.12 23.69 5.48
C ASP A 303 -5.09 22.27 6.07
N ILE A 304 -4.46 21.29 5.38
CA ILE A 304 -4.23 19.94 5.89
C ILE A 304 -3.55 19.96 7.27
N LYS A 305 -2.62 20.87 7.49
CA LYS A 305 -1.93 21.04 8.79
C LYS A 305 -2.87 21.32 9.97
N ASN A 306 -4.07 21.84 9.68
CA ASN A 306 -5.08 22.18 10.66
C ASN A 306 -6.18 21.11 10.77
N LEU A 307 -6.14 20.06 9.93
CA LEU A 307 -7.11 18.99 10.01
C LEU A 307 -6.98 18.23 11.31
N GLY A 308 -8.07 18.17 12.04
CA GLY A 308 -8.26 17.22 13.13
C GLY A 308 -8.42 15.78 12.61
N ASP A 309 -8.91 14.93 13.48
CA ASP A 309 -9.35 13.61 13.06
C ASP A 309 -10.63 13.73 12.21
N ILE A 310 -10.75 12.89 11.17
CA ILE A 310 -11.97 12.81 10.37
C ILE A 310 -13.08 12.21 11.23
N CYS A 311 -14.26 12.82 11.25
CA CYS A 311 -15.39 12.40 12.08
C CYS A 311 -16.18 11.24 11.48
#